data_21bcd97347484b9aa9432d5d6f69e927
#
_entry.id   21bcd97347484b9aa9432d5d6f69e927
#
_cell.length_a   1.000
_cell.length_b   1.000
_cell.length_c   1.000
_cell.angle_alpha   90.00
_cell.angle_beta   90.00
_cell.angle_gamma   90.00
#
_symmetry.space_group_name_H-M   'P 1'
#
loop_
_entity.id
_entity.type
_entity.pdbx_description
1 polymer ?
#
loop_
_entity_poly.entity_id
_entity_poly.type
_entity_poly.pdbx_seq_one_letter_code
_entity_poly.pdbx_strand_id
1 'polypeptide(L)'
;MISVTPEADLPPKPVKVVVAEDEVLVRLMVAEVLRGEGFQVFEASNGQEGISILKTMPVDVVITDLRMSSRADGLELARYVRTHCPGISLVLASAQAPPITEDLTFDAFFIKPYPPEDIANWIRRRRTSTRDHAESGLG
;
A
#
# COMPACT_ATOMS: atom_id res chain seq x y z
N MET A 1 -36.02 -3.89 19.78
CA MET A 1 -35.28 -2.64 19.92
C MET A 1 -33.92 -2.78 19.25
N ILE A 2 -33.63 -1.90 18.34
CA ILE A 2 -32.37 -1.95 17.62
C ILE A 2 -31.31 -1.29 18.49
N SER A 3 -30.28 -2.07 18.84
CA SER A 3 -29.14 -1.55 19.58
C SER A 3 -28.16 -0.94 18.58
N VAL A 4 -27.93 0.36 18.66
CA VAL A 4 -26.97 1.04 17.82
C VAL A 4 -25.63 1.08 18.57
N THR A 5 -24.61 0.43 18.03
CA THR A 5 -23.27 0.48 18.58
C THR A 5 -22.66 1.85 18.26
N PRO A 6 -22.20 2.60 19.26
CA PRO A 6 -21.52 3.86 18.99
C PRO A 6 -20.33 3.65 18.08
N GLU A 7 -20.06 4.60 17.20
CA GLU A 7 -18.95 4.50 16.25
C GLU A 7 -17.61 4.24 16.96
N ALA A 8 -17.44 4.80 18.16
CA ALA A 8 -16.23 4.61 18.95
C ALA A 8 -16.02 3.15 19.38
N ASP A 9 -17.10 2.36 19.47
CA ASP A 9 -17.04 0.95 19.88
C ASP A 9 -16.96 -0.02 18.70
N LEU A 10 -17.02 0.49 17.47
CA LEU A 10 -16.87 -0.35 16.28
C LEU A 10 -15.40 -0.72 16.10
N PRO A 11 -15.14 -1.94 15.60
CA PRO A 11 -13.76 -2.29 15.27
C PRO A 11 -13.22 -1.30 14.24
N PRO A 12 -11.92 -0.97 14.29
CA PRO A 12 -11.34 -0.07 13.29
C PRO A 12 -11.50 -0.66 11.90
N LYS A 13 -11.73 0.20 10.92
CA LYS A 13 -11.83 -0.24 9.53
C LYS A 13 -10.47 -0.83 9.11
N PRO A 14 -10.47 -1.95 8.39
CA PRO A 14 -9.21 -2.54 7.95
C PRO A 14 -8.48 -1.61 6.99
N VAL A 15 -7.16 -1.62 7.08
CA VAL A 15 -6.31 -0.88 6.15
C VAL A 15 -6.43 -1.53 4.78
N LYS A 16 -6.70 -0.73 3.76
CA LYS A 16 -6.83 -1.21 2.38
C LYS A 16 -5.52 -1.05 1.64
N VAL A 17 -5.02 -2.14 1.12
CA VAL A 17 -3.71 -2.22 0.49
C VAL A 17 -3.85 -2.75 -0.94
N VAL A 18 -3.25 -2.05 -1.90
CA VAL A 18 -3.11 -2.57 -3.27
C VAL A 18 -1.72 -3.17 -3.39
N VAL A 19 -1.65 -4.40 -3.88
CA VAL A 19 -0.38 -5.07 -4.20
C VAL A 19 -0.31 -5.24 -5.71
N ALA A 20 0.59 -4.52 -6.36
CA ALA A 20 0.81 -4.60 -7.80
C ALA A 20 2.10 -5.36 -8.08
N GLU A 21 1.99 -6.54 -8.63
CA GLU A 21 3.09 -7.45 -8.90
C GLU A 21 2.68 -8.39 -10.03
N ASP A 22 3.50 -8.49 -11.08
CA ASP A 22 3.18 -9.33 -12.22
C ASP A 22 3.49 -10.82 -11.99
N GLU A 23 4.41 -11.14 -11.07
CA GLU A 23 4.68 -12.52 -10.73
C GLU A 23 3.60 -13.05 -9.79
N VAL A 24 2.78 -13.99 -10.29
CA VAL A 24 1.61 -14.49 -9.57
C VAL A 24 1.96 -15.03 -8.19
N LEU A 25 3.02 -15.85 -8.09
CA LEU A 25 3.38 -16.48 -6.81
C LEU A 25 3.85 -15.44 -5.79
N VAL A 26 4.61 -14.45 -6.24
CA VAL A 26 5.07 -13.37 -5.35
C VAL A 26 3.88 -12.55 -4.88
N ARG A 27 3.00 -12.19 -5.80
CA ARG A 27 1.80 -11.40 -5.48
C ARG A 27 0.91 -12.12 -4.47
N LEU A 28 0.65 -13.42 -4.71
CA LEU A 28 -0.17 -14.22 -3.80
C LEU A 28 0.46 -14.34 -2.42
N MET A 29 1.77 -14.56 -2.37
CA MET A 29 2.47 -14.69 -1.10
C MET A 29 2.37 -13.42 -0.27
N VAL A 30 2.63 -12.28 -0.89
CA VAL A 30 2.53 -10.99 -0.20
C VAL A 30 1.09 -10.73 0.23
N ALA A 31 0.14 -10.95 -0.66
CA ALA A 31 -1.28 -10.72 -0.36
C ALA A 31 -1.75 -11.59 0.79
N GLU A 32 -1.37 -12.86 0.81
CA GLU A 32 -1.81 -13.79 1.86
C GLU A 32 -1.24 -13.41 3.23
N VAL A 33 0.03 -13.03 3.28
CA VAL A 33 0.63 -12.59 4.54
C VAL A 33 -0.07 -11.32 5.05
N LEU A 34 -0.30 -10.36 4.19
CA LEU A 34 -0.98 -9.13 4.60
C LEU A 34 -2.42 -9.39 5.04
N ARG A 35 -3.14 -10.25 4.33
CA ARG A 35 -4.50 -10.64 4.74
C ARG A 35 -4.49 -11.33 6.10
N GLY A 36 -3.52 -12.19 6.34
CA GLY A 36 -3.36 -12.86 7.64
C GLY A 36 -3.09 -11.89 8.78
N GLU A 37 -2.55 -10.72 8.46
CA GLU A 37 -2.28 -9.66 9.42
C GLU A 37 -3.47 -8.71 9.61
N GLY A 38 -4.59 -8.97 8.92
CA GLY A 38 -5.80 -8.19 9.08
C GLY A 38 -6.02 -7.09 8.06
N PHE A 39 -5.15 -6.95 7.06
CA PHE A 39 -5.31 -5.96 6.01
C PHE A 39 -6.27 -6.47 4.93
N GLN A 40 -6.99 -5.55 4.32
CA GLN A 40 -7.82 -5.84 3.16
C GLN A 40 -6.97 -5.60 1.91
N VAL A 41 -6.70 -6.66 1.15
CA VAL A 41 -5.73 -6.61 0.07
C VAL A 41 -6.41 -6.77 -1.29
N PHE A 42 -6.07 -5.88 -2.20
CA PHE A 42 -6.51 -5.91 -3.59
C PHE A 42 -5.29 -6.15 -4.47
N GLU A 43 -5.35 -7.18 -5.30
CA GLU A 43 -4.24 -7.58 -6.14
C GLU A 43 -4.35 -6.98 -7.53
N ALA A 44 -3.22 -6.53 -8.06
CA ALA A 44 -3.11 -6.05 -9.43
C ALA A 44 -1.92 -6.74 -10.09
N SER A 45 -2.11 -7.21 -11.30
CA SER A 45 -1.04 -7.89 -12.05
C SER A 45 -0.20 -6.91 -12.88
N ASN A 46 -0.64 -5.65 -12.96
CA ASN A 46 0.10 -4.62 -13.68
C ASN A 46 -0.33 -3.23 -13.16
N GLY A 47 0.34 -2.21 -13.66
CA GLY A 47 0.07 -0.84 -13.23
C GLY A 47 -1.33 -0.34 -13.57
N GLN A 48 -1.83 -0.73 -14.73
CA GLN A 48 -3.16 -0.30 -15.18
C GLN A 48 -4.27 -0.86 -14.29
N GLU A 49 -4.15 -2.12 -13.88
CA GLU A 49 -5.08 -2.69 -12.92
C GLU A 49 -5.03 -1.95 -11.59
N GLY A 50 -3.82 -1.62 -11.14
CA GLY A 50 -3.65 -0.84 -9.92
C GLY A 50 -4.34 0.51 -10.00
N ILE A 51 -4.14 1.23 -11.10
CA ILE A 51 -4.79 2.52 -11.32
C ILE A 51 -6.31 2.37 -11.35
N SER A 52 -6.81 1.33 -12.00
CA SER A 52 -8.25 1.08 -12.05
C SER A 52 -8.84 0.89 -10.66
N ILE A 53 -8.15 0.16 -9.79
CA ILE A 53 -8.59 -0.02 -8.41
C ILE A 53 -8.66 1.34 -7.69
N LEU A 54 -7.62 2.15 -7.86
CA LEU A 54 -7.56 3.46 -7.20
C LEU A 54 -8.68 4.40 -7.66
N LYS A 55 -9.16 4.23 -8.87
CA LYS A 55 -10.26 5.03 -9.40
C LYS A 55 -11.62 4.61 -8.84
N THR A 56 -11.74 3.39 -8.32
CA THR A 56 -13.03 2.83 -7.92
C THR A 56 -13.25 2.81 -6.42
N MET A 57 -12.20 2.91 -5.60
CA MET A 57 -12.34 2.79 -4.16
C MET A 57 -11.23 3.52 -3.42
N PRO A 58 -11.47 3.92 -2.17
CA PRO A 58 -10.41 4.49 -1.34
C PRO A 58 -9.42 3.40 -0.95
N VAL A 59 -8.12 3.72 -1.01
CA VAL A 59 -7.02 2.83 -0.67
C VAL A 59 -6.08 3.59 0.26
N ASP A 60 -5.49 2.87 1.21
CA ASP A 60 -4.58 3.49 2.19
C ASP A 60 -3.12 3.33 1.82
N VAL A 61 -2.77 2.20 1.21
CA VAL A 61 -1.38 1.87 0.88
C VAL A 61 -1.31 1.23 -0.50
N VAL A 62 -0.34 1.63 -1.30
CA VAL A 62 -0.02 0.96 -2.56
C VAL A 62 1.38 0.40 -2.46
N ILE A 63 1.51 -0.90 -2.69
CA ILE A 63 2.79 -1.59 -2.81
C ILE A 63 2.94 -1.95 -4.27
N THR A 64 3.97 -1.45 -4.93
CA THR A 64 4.19 -1.74 -6.34
C THR A 64 5.62 -2.15 -6.62
N ASP A 65 5.75 -3.20 -7.43
CA ASP A 65 7.03 -3.52 -8.05
C ASP A 65 7.31 -2.45 -9.10
N LEU A 66 8.54 -1.97 -9.16
CA LEU A 66 8.93 -0.98 -10.16
C LEU A 66 9.04 -1.58 -11.56
N ARG A 67 9.42 -2.84 -11.64
CA ARG A 67 9.59 -3.53 -12.92
C ARG A 67 8.61 -4.67 -13.04
N MET A 68 7.65 -4.49 -13.91
CA MET A 68 6.70 -5.52 -14.29
C MET A 68 6.87 -5.82 -15.77
N SER A 69 6.19 -6.85 -16.27
CA SER A 69 6.39 -7.38 -17.63
C SER A 69 6.22 -6.33 -18.73
N SER A 70 5.39 -5.33 -18.54
CA SER A 70 5.34 -4.22 -19.47
C SER A 70 6.13 -3.06 -18.88
N ARG A 71 6.80 -2.33 -19.77
CA ARG A 71 7.72 -1.28 -19.41
C ARG A 71 7.12 -0.28 -18.42
N ALA A 72 7.86 0.08 -17.41
CA ALA A 72 7.54 1.20 -16.53
C ALA A 72 6.16 1.14 -15.86
N ASP A 73 5.48 -0.01 -15.90
CA ASP A 73 4.17 -0.17 -15.30
C ASP A 73 4.14 0.20 -13.82
N GLY A 74 5.13 -0.28 -13.08
CA GLY A 74 5.21 0.03 -11.66
C GLY A 74 5.51 1.50 -11.41
N LEU A 75 6.37 2.08 -12.24
CA LEU A 75 6.71 3.48 -12.14
C LEU A 75 5.52 4.37 -12.50
N GLU A 76 4.75 3.97 -13.51
CA GLU A 76 3.54 4.66 -13.91
C GLU A 76 2.51 4.67 -12.78
N LEU A 77 2.29 3.53 -12.15
CA LEU A 77 1.40 3.44 -11.01
C LEU A 77 1.89 4.34 -9.86
N ALA A 78 3.19 4.30 -9.57
CA ALA A 78 3.77 5.12 -8.52
C ALA A 78 3.56 6.61 -8.78
N ARG A 79 3.77 7.04 -10.02
CA ARG A 79 3.55 8.43 -10.40
C ARG A 79 2.08 8.82 -10.32
N TYR A 80 1.19 7.91 -10.72
CA TYR A 80 -0.25 8.14 -10.59
C TYR A 80 -0.63 8.39 -9.14
N VAL A 81 -0.12 7.56 -8.22
CA VAL A 81 -0.39 7.73 -6.79
C VAL A 81 0.05 9.11 -6.32
N ARG A 82 1.27 9.53 -6.68
CA ARG A 82 1.79 10.82 -6.23
C ARG A 82 1.03 11.99 -6.82
N THR A 83 0.59 11.89 -8.06
CA THR A 83 -0.12 12.97 -8.74
C THR A 83 -1.56 13.08 -8.31
N HIS A 84 -2.26 11.94 -8.20
CA HIS A 84 -3.71 11.95 -8.00
C HIS A 84 -4.15 11.51 -6.60
N CYS A 85 -3.29 10.85 -5.85
CA CYS A 85 -3.65 10.29 -4.54
C CYS A 85 -2.53 10.58 -3.53
N PRO A 86 -2.18 11.84 -3.27
CA PRO A 86 -1.02 12.15 -2.44
C PRO A 86 -1.12 11.69 -1.00
N GLY A 87 -2.33 11.41 -0.51
CA GLY A 87 -2.53 10.90 0.85
C GLY A 87 -2.27 9.41 1.01
N ILE A 88 -2.10 8.67 -0.09
CA ILE A 88 -1.82 7.24 -0.02
C ILE A 88 -0.34 7.01 0.29
N SER A 89 -0.06 6.05 1.18
CA SER A 89 1.32 5.64 1.44
C SER A 89 1.82 4.79 0.29
N LEU A 90 2.97 5.17 -0.28
CA LEU A 90 3.53 4.49 -1.44
C LEU A 90 4.76 3.69 -1.03
N VAL A 91 4.69 2.38 -1.23
CA VAL A 91 5.77 1.44 -0.97
C VAL A 91 6.26 0.87 -2.29
N LEU A 92 7.55 0.99 -2.54
CA LEU A 92 8.16 0.44 -3.75
C LEU A 92 8.92 -0.83 -3.40
N ALA A 93 8.90 -1.79 -4.30
CA ALA A 93 9.66 -3.01 -4.18
C ALA A 93 10.37 -3.30 -5.50
N SER A 94 11.63 -3.72 -5.44
CA SER A 94 12.40 -4.01 -6.65
C SER A 94 13.63 -4.82 -6.31
N ALA A 95 14.14 -5.54 -7.29
CA ALA A 95 15.42 -6.25 -7.16
C ALA A 95 16.61 -5.30 -7.23
N GLN A 96 16.40 -4.06 -7.66
CA GLN A 96 17.44 -3.06 -7.80
C GLN A 96 17.12 -1.83 -6.98
N ALA A 97 18.12 -1.01 -6.71
CA ALA A 97 17.94 0.25 -6.00
C ALA A 97 16.90 1.14 -6.69
N PRO A 98 16.15 1.96 -5.94
CA PRO A 98 15.14 2.81 -6.54
C PRO A 98 15.79 3.83 -7.47
N PRO A 99 15.09 4.22 -8.55
CA PRO A 99 15.59 5.30 -9.39
C PRO A 99 15.59 6.59 -8.59
N ILE A 100 16.71 7.32 -8.67
CA ILE A 100 16.80 8.63 -8.05
C ILE A 100 16.23 9.63 -9.06
N THR A 101 14.95 9.93 -8.92
CA THR A 101 14.29 10.95 -9.73
C THR A 101 13.70 11.98 -8.79
N GLU A 102 13.87 13.24 -9.11
CA GLU A 102 13.40 14.33 -8.26
C GLU A 102 11.88 14.41 -8.19
N ASP A 103 11.19 13.83 -9.17
CA ASP A 103 9.75 13.88 -9.29
C ASP A 103 9.01 12.72 -8.63
N LEU A 104 9.73 11.69 -8.17
CA LEU A 104 9.10 10.54 -7.54
C LEU A 104 9.50 10.43 -6.08
N THR A 105 8.56 10.69 -5.20
CA THR A 105 8.75 10.48 -3.77
C THR A 105 7.97 9.25 -3.34
N PHE A 106 8.57 8.46 -2.46
CA PHE A 106 7.93 7.26 -1.92
C PHE A 106 8.19 7.21 -0.41
N ASP A 107 7.36 6.41 0.27
CA ASP A 107 7.42 6.36 1.74
C ASP A 107 8.31 5.24 2.25
N ALA A 108 8.44 4.15 1.49
CA ALA A 108 9.33 3.05 1.85
C ALA A 108 9.77 2.30 0.61
N PHE A 109 10.92 1.64 0.72
CA PHE A 109 11.49 0.82 -0.35
C PHE A 109 11.97 -0.51 0.22
N PHE A 110 11.59 -1.61 -0.43
CA PHE A 110 12.02 -2.95 -0.04
C PHE A 110 12.76 -3.62 -1.19
N ILE A 111 13.98 -4.07 -0.93
CA ILE A 111 14.77 -4.79 -1.93
C ILE A 111 14.34 -6.25 -1.93
N LYS A 112 14.06 -6.79 -3.10
CA LYS A 112 13.71 -8.21 -3.26
C LYS A 112 14.96 -9.09 -3.14
N PRO A 113 14.86 -10.27 -2.51
CA PRO A 113 13.68 -10.77 -1.82
C PRO A 113 13.55 -10.16 -0.43
N TYR A 114 12.34 -9.92 0.01
CA TYR A 114 12.07 -9.40 1.34
C TYR A 114 11.01 -10.27 2.03
N PRO A 115 11.03 -10.40 3.37
CA PRO A 115 9.92 -11.05 4.05
C PRO A 115 8.69 -10.18 3.99
N PRO A 116 7.54 -10.70 3.53
CA PRO A 116 6.32 -9.88 3.45
C PRO A 116 5.89 -9.31 4.80
N GLU A 117 6.25 -9.96 5.89
CA GLU A 117 5.97 -9.48 7.24
C GLU A 117 6.62 -8.12 7.52
N ASP A 118 7.74 -7.83 6.86
CA ASP A 118 8.41 -6.54 7.03
C ASP A 118 7.53 -5.39 6.53
N ILE A 119 6.81 -5.62 5.43
CA ILE A 119 5.87 -4.62 4.93
C ILE A 119 4.71 -4.44 5.91
N ALA A 120 4.15 -5.54 6.41
CA ALA A 120 3.07 -5.47 7.38
C ALA A 120 3.48 -4.66 8.63
N ASN A 121 4.68 -4.93 9.12
CA ASN A 121 5.21 -4.20 10.28
C ASN A 121 5.42 -2.73 9.99
N TRP A 122 5.91 -2.41 8.77
CA TRP A 122 6.09 -1.03 8.37
C TRP A 122 4.76 -0.28 8.32
N ILE A 123 3.73 -0.88 7.74
CA ILE A 123 2.40 -0.28 7.65
C ILE A 123 1.86 0.01 9.05
N ARG A 124 1.97 -0.95 9.97
CA ARG A 124 1.50 -0.76 11.34
C ARG A 124 2.21 0.38 12.05
N ARG A 125 3.52 0.44 11.95
CA ARG A 125 4.32 1.49 12.59
C ARG A 125 3.95 2.87 12.04
N ARG A 126 3.77 2.96 10.75
CA ARG A 126 3.41 4.22 10.11
C ARG A 126 2.03 4.70 10.54
N ARG A 127 1.05 3.78 10.60
CA ARG A 127 -0.31 4.12 11.04
C ARG A 127 -0.34 4.56 12.49
N THR A 128 0.39 3.88 13.35
CA THR A 128 0.49 4.23 14.76
C THR A 128 1.14 5.60 14.94
N SER A 129 2.24 5.86 14.22
CA SER A 129 2.93 7.14 14.26
C SER A 129 2.04 8.29 13.80
N THR A 130 1.27 8.09 12.73
CA THR A 130 0.33 9.09 12.24
C THR A 130 -0.77 9.36 13.27
N ARG A 131 -1.27 8.31 13.91
CA ARG A 131 -2.29 8.44 14.95
C ARG A 131 -1.76 9.21 16.15
N ASP A 132 -0.57 8.86 16.62
CA ASP A 132 0.07 9.57 17.74
C ASP A 132 0.31 11.03 17.43
N HIS A 133 0.72 11.33 16.20
CA HIS A 133 0.93 12.69 15.73
C HIS A 133 -0.39 13.49 15.71
N ALA A 134 -1.46 12.86 15.27
CA ALA A 134 -2.77 13.50 15.24
C ALA A 134 -3.28 13.81 16.66
N GLU A 135 -3.06 12.90 17.60
CA GLU A 135 -3.46 13.09 18.98
C GLU A 135 -2.65 14.21 19.66
N SER A 136 -1.35 14.25 19.42
CA SER A 136 -0.50 15.30 20.00
C SER A 136 -0.71 16.67 19.34
N GLY A 137 -1.16 16.68 18.10
CA GLY A 137 -1.44 17.93 17.39
C GLY A 137 -2.68 18.66 17.87
N LEU A 138 -3.48 18.05 18.72
CA LEU A 138 -4.68 18.66 19.29
C LEU A 138 -4.40 19.41 20.58
N GLY A 139 -3.17 19.34 21.04
CA GLY A 139 -2.76 20.03 22.27
C GLY A 139 -2.51 21.51 22.08
#